data_4d4906a349c249da27f9bb2ca4003ddb
#
_entry.id   4d4906a349c249da27f9bb2ca4003ddb
#
_cell.length_a   1.000
_cell.length_b   1.000
_cell.length_c   1.000
_cell.angle_alpha   90.00
_cell.angle_beta   90.00
_cell.angle_gamma   90.00
#
_symmetry.space_group_name_H-M   'P 1'
#
loop_
_entity.id
_entity.type
_entity.pdbx_description
1 polymer ?
#
loop_
_entity_poly.entity_id
_entity_poly.type
_entity_poly.pdbx_seq_one_letter_code
_entity_poly.pdbx_strand_id
1 'polypeptide(L)'
;MSIEAIFDNDVGSIVAPAGCGKTQLITDTLVIKPNKPYLVLTHTTAGVAALKLRLKKLSVPTKNFFVTTIDGWALKLAKNFPASCPVLTSPENPRAFYPELRRSVLELLQNGNLNDILRASYSRLLVDEYQDCNFLQHQVVTELSSLIPTTVFGDPMQCIFNFAGRMPDWNSEVQARFPLIHELTVPWRWNNAGSHGLGLWVLDCRNILSQGNKIDLSTCPGYVHHKPLVGVVNTDLQSQQTTQYDIFNRAQNESLLVIGDSINARSRHKYAQSSRNIDVVEPVQLDSVANAARSFDGAQGIDLVDAILTYSGEMMTNVQRSQTLQRLRTIQAGRNRTPITSLESALFNVIQDSSRNNILAALQQLESKHGAKVYRKAAFAALKDTISLSSSMPDQTILDAASSIREQLRLRGDRRIPQRAIGSTLLLKGLECDHSLILNADNMNAQNLYVALSRAAKSVTVFSQSNFVGV
;
A
#
# COMPACT_ATOMS: atom_id res chain seq x y z
N MET A 1 7.46 -31.67 1.00
CA MET A 1 6.44 -31.71 2.07
C MET A 1 5.31 -30.69 1.88
N SER A 2 5.57 -29.41 1.74
CA SER A 2 4.45 -28.40 1.66
C SER A 2 3.63 -28.47 0.36
N ILE A 3 4.23 -28.80 -0.77
CA ILE A 3 3.52 -28.95 -2.07
C ILE A 3 2.64 -30.22 -2.04
N GLU A 4 3.14 -31.31 -1.50
CA GLU A 4 2.41 -32.55 -1.32
C GLU A 4 1.14 -32.32 -0.48
N ALA A 5 1.23 -31.60 0.64
CA ALA A 5 0.08 -31.26 1.46
C ALA A 5 -1.00 -30.51 0.67
N ILE A 6 -0.64 -29.66 -0.32
CA ILE A 6 -1.61 -28.98 -1.17
C ILE A 6 -2.36 -29.98 -2.06
N PHE A 7 -1.67 -30.96 -2.64
CA PHE A 7 -2.30 -31.91 -3.57
C PHE A 7 -3.01 -33.08 -2.87
N ASP A 8 -2.57 -33.45 -1.67
CA ASP A 8 -3.17 -34.53 -0.87
C ASP A 8 -4.48 -34.12 -0.20
N ASN A 9 -4.80 -32.80 -0.17
CA ASN A 9 -6.01 -32.26 0.44
C ASN A 9 -6.85 -31.50 -0.58
N ASP A 10 -8.12 -31.83 -0.70
CA ASP A 10 -9.05 -31.09 -1.55
C ASP A 10 -9.33 -29.69 -1.00
N VAL A 11 -9.41 -29.53 0.31
CA VAL A 11 -9.68 -28.28 0.97
C VAL A 11 -8.75 -28.10 2.18
N GLY A 12 -8.09 -26.95 2.28
CA GLY A 12 -7.24 -26.68 3.43
C GLY A 12 -6.66 -25.26 3.48
N SER A 13 -6.10 -24.93 4.64
CA SER A 13 -5.38 -23.69 4.88
C SER A 13 -3.90 -23.92 5.17
N ILE A 14 -3.07 -23.00 4.70
CA ILE A 14 -1.64 -22.92 5.03
C ILE A 14 -1.41 -21.62 5.79
N VAL A 15 -0.98 -21.74 7.05
CA VAL A 15 -0.52 -20.60 7.83
C VAL A 15 0.91 -20.28 7.40
N ALA A 16 1.09 -19.05 6.94
CA ALA A 16 2.35 -18.60 6.36
C ALA A 16 2.81 -17.27 6.99
N PRO A 17 3.56 -17.32 8.11
CA PRO A 17 4.13 -16.13 8.73
C PRO A 17 4.94 -15.31 7.73
N ALA A 18 5.10 -14.00 8.02
CA ALA A 18 5.87 -13.10 7.17
C ALA A 18 7.27 -13.67 6.88
N GLY A 19 7.71 -13.61 5.64
CA GLY A 19 9.05 -14.06 5.25
C GLY A 19 9.29 -15.57 5.23
N CYS A 20 8.26 -16.41 5.51
CA CYS A 20 8.38 -17.87 5.53
C CYS A 20 8.13 -18.56 4.18
N GLY A 21 8.10 -17.82 3.07
CA GLY A 21 8.10 -18.41 1.73
C GLY A 21 6.73 -18.70 1.12
N LYS A 22 5.64 -18.08 1.61
CA LYS A 22 4.28 -18.22 1.07
C LYS A 22 4.21 -18.08 -0.45
N THR A 23 4.72 -16.96 -0.99
CA THR A 23 4.70 -16.69 -2.43
C THR A 23 5.54 -17.68 -3.21
N GLN A 24 6.64 -18.20 -2.63
CA GLN A 24 7.45 -19.25 -3.23
C GLN A 24 6.63 -20.52 -3.35
N LEU A 25 5.97 -20.96 -2.28
CA LEU A 25 5.15 -22.18 -2.27
C LEU A 25 4.02 -22.10 -3.30
N ILE A 26 3.30 -20.96 -3.39
CA ILE A 26 2.29 -20.74 -4.42
C ILE A 26 2.92 -20.88 -5.81
N THR A 27 4.07 -20.25 -6.04
CA THR A 27 4.75 -20.29 -7.34
C THR A 27 5.21 -21.69 -7.70
N ASP A 28 5.79 -22.44 -6.76
CA ASP A 28 6.26 -23.81 -6.96
C ASP A 28 5.08 -24.75 -7.28
N THR A 29 3.92 -24.52 -6.67
CA THR A 29 2.67 -25.22 -7.02
C THR A 29 2.28 -24.96 -8.48
N LEU A 30 2.40 -23.71 -8.95
CA LEU A 30 2.02 -23.32 -10.31
C LEU A 30 3.02 -23.78 -11.41
N VAL A 31 4.24 -24.17 -11.02
CA VAL A 31 5.19 -24.81 -11.93
C VAL A 31 4.73 -26.21 -12.34
N ILE A 32 4.00 -26.91 -11.46
CA ILE A 32 3.46 -28.23 -11.77
C ILE A 32 2.39 -28.09 -12.85
N LYS A 33 2.58 -28.80 -13.97
CA LYS A 33 1.67 -28.70 -15.11
C LYS A 33 0.27 -29.27 -14.75
N PRO A 34 -0.80 -28.45 -14.79
CA PRO A 34 -2.15 -28.92 -14.50
C PRO A 34 -2.83 -29.48 -15.76
N ASN A 35 -3.89 -30.27 -15.56
CA ASN A 35 -4.80 -30.67 -16.65
C ASN A 35 -5.69 -29.53 -17.10
N LYS A 36 -6.07 -28.62 -16.20
CA LYS A 36 -6.83 -27.39 -16.41
C LYS A 36 -6.11 -26.25 -15.67
N PRO A 37 -6.26 -24.99 -16.08
CA PRO A 37 -5.61 -23.86 -15.40
C PRO A 37 -5.88 -23.84 -13.89
N TYR A 38 -4.87 -23.45 -13.11
CA TYR A 38 -5.08 -23.04 -11.74
C TYR A 38 -5.80 -21.68 -11.69
N LEU A 39 -6.77 -21.52 -10.81
CA LEU A 39 -7.32 -20.21 -10.45
C LEU A 39 -6.54 -19.69 -9.24
N VAL A 40 -5.91 -18.53 -9.37
CA VAL A 40 -5.19 -17.88 -8.27
C VAL A 40 -5.85 -16.55 -7.97
N LEU A 41 -6.37 -16.42 -6.76
CA LEU A 41 -7.02 -15.22 -6.27
C LEU A 41 -6.15 -14.58 -5.19
N THR A 42 -6.01 -13.26 -5.24
CA THR A 42 -5.32 -12.47 -4.21
C THR A 42 -6.15 -11.24 -3.85
N HIS A 43 -5.77 -10.55 -2.80
CA HIS A 43 -6.52 -9.38 -2.34
C HIS A 43 -6.19 -8.10 -3.14
N THR A 44 -4.98 -7.97 -3.69
CA THR A 44 -4.50 -6.72 -4.29
C THR A 44 -3.99 -6.88 -5.73
N THR A 45 -4.13 -5.82 -6.53
CA THR A 45 -3.55 -5.76 -7.89
C THR A 45 -2.02 -5.83 -7.87
N ALA A 46 -1.38 -5.29 -6.82
CA ALA A 46 0.07 -5.41 -6.62
C ALA A 46 0.50 -6.87 -6.41
N GLY A 47 -0.25 -7.65 -5.63
CA GLY A 47 -0.03 -9.10 -5.46
C GLY A 47 -0.15 -9.85 -6.79
N VAL A 48 -1.17 -9.51 -7.61
CA VAL A 48 -1.32 -10.08 -8.97
C VAL A 48 -0.10 -9.78 -9.83
N ALA A 49 0.37 -8.53 -9.86
CA ALA A 49 1.51 -8.12 -10.66
C ALA A 49 2.80 -8.82 -10.20
N ALA A 50 3.06 -8.86 -8.90
CA ALA A 50 4.22 -9.53 -8.32
C ALA A 50 4.27 -11.03 -8.66
N LEU A 51 3.13 -11.71 -8.51
CA LEU A 51 3.02 -13.14 -8.82
C LEU A 51 3.22 -13.41 -10.31
N LYS A 52 2.59 -12.63 -11.19
CA LYS A 52 2.77 -12.75 -12.66
C LYS A 52 4.22 -12.52 -13.09
N LEU A 53 4.90 -11.52 -12.49
CA LEU A 53 6.31 -11.27 -12.77
C LEU A 53 7.19 -12.46 -12.37
N ARG A 54 6.92 -13.07 -11.22
CA ARG A 54 7.65 -14.23 -10.72
C ARG A 54 7.42 -15.46 -11.60
N LEU A 55 6.17 -15.73 -11.99
CA LEU A 55 5.83 -16.82 -12.92
C LEU A 55 6.48 -16.62 -14.29
N LYS A 56 6.55 -15.38 -14.78
CA LYS A 56 7.28 -15.06 -16.03
C LYS A 56 8.77 -15.37 -15.91
N LYS A 57 9.41 -15.02 -14.79
CA LYS A 57 10.84 -15.34 -14.53
C LYS A 57 11.09 -16.84 -14.51
N LEU A 58 10.14 -17.63 -14.04
CA LEU A 58 10.21 -19.10 -14.02
C LEU A 58 9.72 -19.74 -15.31
N SER A 59 9.39 -18.94 -16.33
CA SER A 59 8.89 -19.42 -17.63
C SER A 59 7.65 -20.32 -17.54
N VAL A 60 6.79 -20.11 -16.53
CA VAL A 60 5.56 -20.88 -16.39
C VAL A 60 4.58 -20.47 -17.51
N PRO A 61 4.05 -21.40 -18.32
CA PRO A 61 3.14 -21.08 -19.42
C PRO A 61 1.87 -20.39 -18.90
N THR A 62 1.46 -19.29 -19.54
CA THR A 62 0.29 -18.50 -19.13
C THR A 62 -1.03 -19.28 -19.21
N LYS A 63 -1.10 -20.32 -20.02
CA LYS A 63 -2.25 -21.25 -20.10
C LYS A 63 -2.42 -22.11 -18.85
N ASN A 64 -1.40 -22.23 -17.99
CA ASN A 64 -1.46 -23.07 -16.79
C ASN A 64 -2.14 -22.38 -15.60
N PHE A 65 -2.36 -21.07 -15.67
CA PHE A 65 -2.93 -20.32 -14.55
C PHE A 65 -3.73 -19.11 -14.99
N PHE A 66 -4.69 -18.73 -14.15
CA PHE A 66 -5.39 -17.45 -14.23
C PHE A 66 -5.25 -16.72 -12.88
N VAL A 67 -4.45 -15.65 -12.86
CA VAL A 67 -4.16 -14.85 -11.65
C VAL A 67 -4.90 -13.52 -11.72
N THR A 68 -5.73 -13.25 -10.71
CA THR A 68 -6.50 -12.00 -10.58
C THR A 68 -6.83 -11.71 -9.11
N THR A 69 -7.44 -10.55 -8.81
CA THR A 69 -8.01 -10.30 -7.48
C THR A 69 -9.37 -10.99 -7.33
N ILE A 70 -9.81 -11.23 -6.09
CA ILE A 70 -11.14 -11.79 -5.81
C ILE A 70 -12.22 -10.91 -6.48
N ASP A 71 -12.16 -9.59 -6.27
CA ASP A 71 -13.12 -8.65 -6.87
C ASP A 71 -12.97 -8.54 -8.39
N GLY A 72 -11.76 -8.68 -8.93
CA GLY A 72 -11.51 -8.72 -10.37
C GLY A 72 -12.11 -9.97 -11.03
N TRP A 73 -12.06 -11.11 -10.35
CA TRP A 73 -12.72 -12.33 -10.79
C TRP A 73 -14.24 -12.20 -10.72
N ALA A 74 -14.77 -11.67 -9.62
CA ALA A 74 -16.18 -11.39 -9.44
C ALA A 74 -16.71 -10.47 -10.55
N LEU A 75 -16.00 -9.38 -10.87
CA LEU A 75 -16.36 -8.47 -11.94
C LEU A 75 -16.37 -9.14 -13.32
N LYS A 76 -15.44 -10.06 -13.57
CA LYS A 76 -15.43 -10.86 -14.81
C LYS A 76 -16.67 -11.75 -14.91
N LEU A 77 -17.08 -12.38 -13.82
CA LEU A 77 -18.33 -13.18 -13.81
C LEU A 77 -19.55 -12.31 -14.07
N ALA A 78 -19.71 -11.19 -13.37
CA ALA A 78 -20.83 -10.28 -13.55
C ALA A 78 -20.92 -9.77 -15.01
N LYS A 79 -19.79 -9.48 -15.65
CA LYS A 79 -19.74 -9.10 -17.07
C LYS A 79 -20.11 -10.22 -18.02
N ASN A 80 -19.75 -11.45 -17.71
CA ASN A 80 -20.05 -12.61 -18.56
C ASN A 80 -21.50 -13.12 -18.41
N PHE A 81 -22.09 -12.88 -17.23
CA PHE A 81 -23.44 -13.35 -16.87
C PHE A 81 -24.32 -12.20 -16.35
N PRO A 82 -24.51 -11.11 -17.11
CA PRO A 82 -25.16 -9.90 -16.61
C PRO A 82 -26.62 -10.10 -16.18
N ALA A 83 -27.33 -11.02 -16.82
CA ALA A 83 -28.72 -11.34 -16.47
C ALA A 83 -28.83 -12.13 -15.14
N SER A 84 -27.83 -12.97 -14.84
CA SER A 84 -27.81 -13.82 -13.63
C SER A 84 -27.02 -13.22 -12.48
N CYS A 85 -26.26 -12.16 -12.74
CA CYS A 85 -25.45 -11.44 -11.76
C CYS A 85 -25.58 -9.92 -11.97
N PRO A 86 -26.77 -9.36 -11.73
CA PRO A 86 -27.00 -7.93 -11.93
C PRO A 86 -26.26 -7.13 -10.87
N VAL A 87 -25.58 -6.05 -11.30
CA VAL A 87 -24.95 -5.03 -10.44
C VAL A 87 -25.42 -3.68 -10.93
N LEU A 88 -26.28 -3.04 -10.15
CA LEU A 88 -26.95 -1.80 -10.53
C LEU A 88 -26.18 -0.55 -10.10
N THR A 89 -25.40 -0.65 -9.03
CA THR A 89 -24.58 0.46 -8.53
C THR A 89 -23.46 0.79 -9.52
N SER A 90 -23.23 2.09 -9.75
CA SER A 90 -22.10 2.56 -10.56
C SER A 90 -20.76 2.26 -9.88
N PRO A 91 -19.72 1.82 -10.64
CA PRO A 91 -18.35 1.69 -10.14
C PRO A 91 -17.77 2.98 -9.57
N GLU A 92 -18.33 4.14 -9.89
CA GLU A 92 -17.97 5.46 -9.35
C GLU A 92 -18.27 5.58 -7.85
N ASN A 93 -19.17 4.71 -7.33
CA ASN A 93 -19.43 4.57 -5.90
C ASN A 93 -18.85 3.23 -5.36
N PRO A 94 -17.54 3.11 -5.15
CA PRO A 94 -16.91 1.84 -4.76
C PRO A 94 -17.43 1.26 -3.44
N ARG A 95 -17.92 2.13 -2.54
CA ARG A 95 -18.44 1.71 -1.21
C ARG A 95 -19.73 0.92 -1.32
N ALA A 96 -20.55 1.21 -2.30
CA ALA A 96 -21.80 0.46 -2.57
C ALA A 96 -21.57 -0.63 -3.62
N PHE A 97 -20.79 -0.34 -4.67
CA PHE A 97 -20.54 -1.23 -5.80
C PHE A 97 -19.93 -2.58 -5.41
N TYR A 98 -18.81 -2.59 -4.67
CA TYR A 98 -18.14 -3.85 -4.34
C TYR A 98 -18.95 -4.77 -3.42
N PRO A 99 -19.65 -4.29 -2.38
CA PRO A 99 -20.54 -5.14 -1.60
C PRO A 99 -21.70 -5.73 -2.43
N GLU A 100 -22.27 -4.97 -3.36
CA GLU A 100 -23.32 -5.46 -4.26
C GLU A 100 -22.76 -6.52 -5.20
N LEU A 101 -21.65 -6.25 -5.89
CA LEU A 101 -20.97 -7.18 -6.77
C LEU A 101 -20.71 -8.53 -6.08
N ARG A 102 -20.18 -8.51 -4.86
CA ARG A 102 -19.87 -9.74 -4.11
C ARG A 102 -21.12 -10.52 -3.74
N ARG A 103 -22.22 -9.84 -3.37
CA ARG A 103 -23.52 -10.50 -3.10
C ARG A 103 -24.11 -11.13 -4.35
N SER A 104 -24.17 -10.40 -5.46
CA SER A 104 -24.68 -10.94 -6.73
C SER A 104 -23.86 -12.12 -7.22
N VAL A 105 -22.54 -12.11 -7.06
CA VAL A 105 -21.69 -13.26 -7.41
C VAL A 105 -21.92 -14.43 -6.46
N LEU A 106 -22.08 -14.16 -5.16
CA LEU A 106 -22.39 -15.22 -4.19
C LEU A 106 -23.72 -15.93 -4.53
N GLU A 107 -24.76 -15.15 -4.83
CA GLU A 107 -26.07 -15.68 -5.26
C GLU A 107 -25.94 -16.48 -6.57
N LEU A 108 -25.17 -15.99 -7.53
CA LEU A 108 -24.91 -16.70 -8.80
C LEU A 108 -24.22 -18.07 -8.56
N LEU A 109 -23.28 -18.14 -7.63
CA LEU A 109 -22.62 -19.40 -7.26
C LEU A 109 -23.58 -20.36 -6.55
N GLN A 110 -24.38 -19.86 -5.60
CA GLN A 110 -25.36 -20.65 -4.83
C GLN A 110 -26.48 -21.23 -5.69
N ASN A 111 -26.84 -20.55 -6.77
CA ASN A 111 -27.84 -21.04 -7.72
C ASN A 111 -27.37 -22.27 -8.54
N GLY A 112 -26.10 -22.65 -8.46
CA GLY A 112 -25.54 -23.84 -9.10
C GLY A 112 -25.37 -23.80 -10.61
N ASN A 113 -25.83 -22.75 -11.28
CA ASN A 113 -25.82 -22.66 -12.76
C ASN A 113 -24.40 -22.62 -13.37
N LEU A 114 -23.37 -22.29 -12.57
CA LEU A 114 -21.98 -22.25 -12.99
C LEU A 114 -21.15 -23.48 -12.60
N ASN A 115 -21.73 -24.45 -11.89
CA ASN A 115 -20.99 -25.57 -11.31
C ASN A 115 -20.15 -26.31 -12.33
N ASP A 116 -20.76 -26.73 -13.44
CA ASP A 116 -20.09 -27.51 -14.50
C ASP A 116 -19.07 -26.67 -15.25
N ILE A 117 -19.37 -25.39 -15.47
CA ILE A 117 -18.46 -24.44 -16.13
C ILE A 117 -17.19 -24.26 -15.25
N LEU A 118 -17.35 -24.05 -13.95
CA LEU A 118 -16.24 -23.85 -13.02
C LEU A 118 -15.39 -25.11 -12.87
N ARG A 119 -16.02 -26.27 -12.70
CA ARG A 119 -15.33 -27.56 -12.68
C ARG A 119 -14.59 -27.85 -13.99
N ALA A 120 -15.15 -27.48 -15.11
CA ALA A 120 -14.51 -27.63 -16.42
C ALA A 120 -13.35 -26.66 -16.63
N SER A 121 -13.41 -25.46 -16.02
CA SER A 121 -12.46 -24.36 -16.26
C SER A 121 -11.19 -24.46 -15.45
N TYR A 122 -11.26 -24.95 -14.19
CA TYR A 122 -10.15 -24.89 -13.26
C TYR A 122 -9.84 -26.24 -12.61
N SER A 123 -8.55 -26.49 -12.37
CA SER A 123 -8.09 -27.71 -11.66
C SER A 123 -8.04 -27.53 -10.16
N ARG A 124 -7.66 -26.35 -9.67
CA ARG A 124 -7.52 -25.99 -8.27
C ARG A 124 -7.60 -24.48 -8.09
N LEU A 125 -8.11 -24.07 -6.95
CA LEU A 125 -8.11 -22.68 -6.48
C LEU A 125 -7.03 -22.48 -5.41
N LEU A 126 -6.19 -21.47 -5.59
CA LEU A 126 -5.23 -21.00 -4.59
C LEU A 126 -5.61 -19.56 -4.24
N VAL A 127 -5.79 -19.27 -2.94
CA VAL A 127 -6.14 -17.92 -2.48
C VAL A 127 -5.04 -17.37 -1.59
N ASP A 128 -4.37 -16.31 -2.06
CA ASP A 128 -3.29 -15.64 -1.33
C ASP A 128 -3.82 -14.48 -0.47
N GLU A 129 -3.13 -14.16 0.64
CA GLU A 129 -3.49 -13.10 1.61
C GLU A 129 -4.91 -13.28 2.18
N TYR A 130 -5.29 -14.52 2.50
CA TYR A 130 -6.66 -14.84 2.90
C TYR A 130 -7.12 -14.10 4.18
N GLN A 131 -6.23 -13.76 5.07
CA GLN A 131 -6.52 -12.96 6.27
C GLN A 131 -7.07 -11.56 5.96
N ASP A 132 -6.94 -11.09 4.72
CA ASP A 132 -7.45 -9.78 4.28
C ASP A 132 -8.84 -9.88 3.62
N CYS A 133 -9.39 -11.09 3.48
CA CYS A 133 -10.72 -11.32 2.95
C CYS A 133 -11.79 -10.85 3.95
N ASN A 134 -12.70 -10.00 3.51
CA ASN A 134 -13.91 -9.73 4.30
C ASN A 134 -14.89 -10.91 4.23
N PHE A 135 -15.94 -10.86 5.05
CA PHE A 135 -16.90 -11.95 5.18
C PHE A 135 -17.57 -12.35 3.86
N LEU A 136 -17.95 -11.40 3.00
CA LEU A 136 -18.54 -11.72 1.69
C LEU A 136 -17.53 -12.41 0.75
N GLN A 137 -16.28 -11.98 0.76
CA GLN A 137 -15.22 -12.65 -0.01
C GLN A 137 -14.95 -14.05 0.52
N HIS A 138 -14.96 -14.22 1.84
CA HIS A 138 -14.88 -15.56 2.47
C HIS A 138 -16.02 -16.47 2.01
N GLN A 139 -17.27 -15.99 1.98
CA GLN A 139 -18.41 -16.76 1.49
C GLN A 139 -18.26 -17.16 0.01
N VAL A 140 -17.83 -16.24 -0.86
CA VAL A 140 -17.56 -16.53 -2.27
C VAL A 140 -16.50 -17.63 -2.44
N VAL A 141 -15.41 -17.56 -1.67
CA VAL A 141 -14.36 -18.60 -1.72
C VAL A 141 -14.86 -19.93 -1.13
N THR A 142 -15.72 -19.88 -0.12
CA THR A 142 -16.36 -21.06 0.48
C THR A 142 -17.22 -21.79 -0.55
N GLU A 143 -18.06 -21.08 -1.32
CA GLU A 143 -18.85 -21.67 -2.40
C GLU A 143 -17.96 -22.28 -3.49
N LEU A 144 -16.92 -21.58 -3.92
CA LEU A 144 -15.95 -22.10 -4.87
C LEU A 144 -15.25 -23.38 -4.38
N SER A 145 -14.95 -23.46 -3.09
CA SER A 145 -14.28 -24.62 -2.50
C SER A 145 -15.15 -25.88 -2.44
N SER A 146 -16.45 -25.75 -2.68
CA SER A 146 -17.37 -26.90 -2.86
C SER A 146 -17.34 -27.45 -4.28
N LEU A 147 -16.75 -26.73 -5.22
CA LEU A 147 -16.72 -27.07 -6.64
C LEU A 147 -15.31 -27.44 -7.15
N ILE A 148 -14.28 -26.80 -6.57
CA ILE A 148 -12.89 -26.87 -7.01
C ILE A 148 -12.01 -27.11 -5.78
N PRO A 149 -11.06 -28.07 -5.81
CA PRO A 149 -10.06 -28.22 -4.76
C PRO A 149 -9.40 -26.88 -4.42
N THR A 150 -9.38 -26.49 -3.14
CA THR A 150 -9.06 -25.13 -2.72
C THR A 150 -8.04 -25.10 -1.58
N THR A 151 -6.97 -24.35 -1.73
CA THR A 151 -6.02 -24.06 -0.67
C THR A 151 -5.96 -22.55 -0.43
N VAL A 152 -6.17 -22.12 0.81
CA VAL A 152 -6.06 -20.72 1.24
C VAL A 152 -4.77 -20.51 2.01
N PHE A 153 -4.07 -19.39 1.72
CA PHE A 153 -2.81 -19.02 2.33
C PHE A 153 -2.97 -17.71 3.09
N GLY A 154 -2.56 -17.68 4.35
CA GLY A 154 -2.65 -16.46 5.13
C GLY A 154 -1.87 -16.51 6.43
N ASP A 155 -1.84 -15.38 7.10
CA ASP A 155 -1.31 -15.24 8.45
C ASP A 155 -2.27 -14.35 9.26
N PRO A 156 -3.03 -14.91 10.22
CA PRO A 156 -4.00 -14.15 11.00
C PRO A 156 -3.36 -12.95 11.72
N MET A 157 -2.08 -13.06 12.11
CA MET A 157 -1.36 -11.95 12.74
C MET A 157 -1.02 -10.80 11.76
N GLN A 158 -1.22 -10.99 10.46
CA GLN A 158 -1.10 -9.92 9.46
C GLN A 158 -2.44 -9.29 9.08
N CYS A 159 -3.55 -9.62 9.74
CA CYS A 159 -4.86 -9.03 9.53
C CYS A 159 -4.91 -7.63 10.17
N ILE A 160 -4.69 -6.57 9.38
CA ILE A 160 -4.73 -5.17 9.83
C ILE A 160 -5.80 -4.34 9.09
N PHE A 161 -6.69 -4.97 8.32
CA PHE A 161 -7.76 -4.33 7.53
C PHE A 161 -9.13 -4.29 8.23
N ASN A 162 -9.17 -4.33 9.56
CA ASN A 162 -10.42 -4.42 10.36
C ASN A 162 -11.44 -3.31 10.10
N PHE A 163 -11.05 -2.22 9.40
CA PHE A 163 -11.94 -1.13 9.00
C PHE A 163 -12.71 -1.39 7.69
N ALA A 164 -12.39 -2.46 6.96
CA ALA A 164 -13.00 -2.78 5.65
C ALA A 164 -14.31 -3.59 5.75
N GLY A 165 -14.87 -3.72 6.96
CA GLY A 165 -16.07 -4.50 7.28
C GLY A 165 -15.76 -5.71 8.19
N ARG A 166 -16.76 -6.56 8.43
CA ARG A 166 -16.57 -7.79 9.21
C ARG A 166 -15.58 -8.72 8.51
N MET A 167 -14.53 -9.09 9.23
CA MET A 167 -13.58 -10.11 8.81
C MET A 167 -14.01 -11.47 9.41
N PRO A 168 -13.81 -12.59 8.71
CA PRO A 168 -14.03 -13.91 9.30
C PRO A 168 -13.00 -14.16 10.40
N ASP A 169 -13.45 -14.76 11.50
CA ASP A 169 -12.52 -15.23 12.52
C ASP A 169 -11.72 -16.43 11.99
N TRP A 170 -10.39 -16.36 12.18
CA TRP A 170 -9.50 -17.34 11.57
C TRP A 170 -9.72 -18.75 12.11
N ASN A 171 -9.89 -18.90 13.42
CA ASN A 171 -10.00 -20.23 14.06
C ASN A 171 -11.41 -20.82 13.91
N SER A 172 -12.44 -20.03 14.18
CA SER A 172 -13.82 -20.52 14.24
C SER A 172 -14.55 -20.50 12.89
N GLU A 173 -14.12 -19.66 11.92
CA GLU A 173 -14.79 -19.55 10.61
C GLU A 173 -13.87 -20.02 9.48
N VAL A 174 -12.62 -19.52 9.41
CA VAL A 174 -11.72 -19.90 8.32
C VAL A 174 -11.28 -21.36 8.44
N GLN A 175 -10.73 -21.77 9.59
CA GLN A 175 -10.24 -23.14 9.78
C GLN A 175 -11.38 -24.18 9.91
N ALA A 176 -12.59 -23.76 10.26
CA ALA A 176 -13.75 -24.65 10.21
C ALA A 176 -14.08 -25.09 8.77
N ARG A 177 -13.87 -24.21 7.79
CA ARG A 177 -14.07 -24.52 6.36
C ARG A 177 -12.80 -25.03 5.68
N PHE A 178 -11.65 -24.46 6.01
CA PHE A 178 -10.32 -24.76 5.47
C PHE A 178 -9.41 -25.26 6.58
N PRO A 179 -9.47 -26.55 6.95
CA PRO A 179 -8.63 -27.12 8.02
C PRO A 179 -7.16 -26.83 7.78
N LEU A 180 -6.40 -26.61 8.87
CA LEU A 180 -4.95 -26.39 8.77
C LEU A 180 -4.26 -27.65 8.23
N ILE A 181 -3.65 -27.56 7.06
CA ILE A 181 -2.91 -28.67 6.44
C ILE A 181 -1.40 -28.51 6.59
N HIS A 182 -0.91 -27.27 6.76
CA HIS A 182 0.51 -27.00 6.95
C HIS A 182 0.76 -25.61 7.54
N GLU A 183 1.85 -25.46 8.31
CA GLU A 183 2.36 -24.18 8.76
C GLU A 183 3.81 -24.00 8.30
N LEU A 184 4.13 -22.84 7.69
CA LEU A 184 5.47 -22.51 7.26
C LEU A 184 6.27 -21.94 8.43
N THR A 185 7.40 -22.55 8.77
CA THR A 185 8.19 -22.19 9.96
C THR A 185 9.58 -21.67 9.63
N VAL A 186 10.04 -21.80 8.37
CA VAL A 186 11.41 -21.43 7.99
C VAL A 186 11.45 -19.95 7.58
N PRO A 187 12.23 -19.13 8.28
CA PRO A 187 12.30 -17.69 8.05
C PRO A 187 13.20 -17.33 6.85
N TRP A 188 12.82 -17.72 5.64
CA TRP A 188 13.61 -17.59 4.42
C TRP A 188 14.12 -16.20 4.12
N ARG A 189 13.31 -15.16 4.37
CA ARG A 189 13.72 -13.76 4.17
C ARG A 189 15.02 -13.44 4.90
N TRP A 190 15.07 -13.80 6.16
CA TRP A 190 16.21 -13.52 7.04
C TRP A 190 17.38 -14.47 6.81
N ASN A 191 17.11 -15.73 6.46
CA ASN A 191 18.14 -16.68 6.08
C ASN A 191 18.89 -16.17 4.84
N ASN A 192 18.16 -15.70 3.83
CA ASN A 192 18.72 -15.16 2.60
C ASN A 192 19.47 -13.82 2.83
N ALA A 193 19.10 -13.07 3.85
CA ALA A 193 19.78 -11.81 4.23
C ALA A 193 20.95 -12.00 5.21
N GLY A 194 21.23 -13.21 5.65
CA GLY A 194 22.28 -13.50 6.64
C GLY A 194 21.92 -13.11 8.09
N SER A 195 20.65 -12.90 8.39
CA SER A 195 20.13 -12.44 9.68
C SER A 195 19.19 -13.46 10.34
N HIS A 196 19.53 -14.74 10.29
CA HIS A 196 18.69 -15.85 10.79
C HIS A 196 18.13 -15.59 12.21
N GLY A 197 18.98 -15.07 13.13
CA GLY A 197 18.55 -14.73 14.49
C GLY A 197 17.43 -13.69 14.56
N LEU A 198 17.40 -12.71 13.64
CA LEU A 198 16.29 -11.77 13.53
C LEU A 198 15.01 -12.50 13.11
N GLY A 199 15.11 -13.43 12.13
CA GLY A 199 13.98 -14.20 11.67
C GLY A 199 13.34 -15.04 12.77
N LEU A 200 14.13 -15.76 13.55
CA LEU A 200 13.65 -16.54 14.70
C LEU A 200 12.98 -15.62 15.74
N TRP A 201 13.61 -14.51 16.07
CA TRP A 201 13.04 -13.56 17.03
C TRP A 201 11.69 -12.98 16.54
N VAL A 202 11.54 -12.65 15.24
CA VAL A 202 10.27 -12.16 14.69
C VAL A 202 9.18 -13.24 14.76
N LEU A 203 9.51 -14.51 14.54
CA LEU A 203 8.57 -15.62 14.70
C LEU A 203 8.18 -15.82 16.17
N ASP A 204 9.12 -15.69 17.11
CA ASP A 204 8.82 -15.74 18.55
C ASP A 204 7.93 -14.57 18.96
N CYS A 205 8.20 -13.36 18.49
CA CYS A 205 7.33 -12.20 18.69
C CYS A 205 5.92 -12.45 18.17
N ARG A 206 5.76 -13.08 17.00
CA ARG A 206 4.44 -13.47 16.46
C ARG A 206 3.70 -14.38 17.44
N ASN A 207 4.38 -15.39 17.98
CA ASN A 207 3.78 -16.33 18.92
C ASN A 207 3.38 -15.64 20.23
N ILE A 208 4.26 -14.81 20.80
CA ILE A 208 3.99 -14.03 22.02
C ILE A 208 2.75 -13.15 21.83
N LEU A 209 2.73 -12.37 20.74
CA LEU A 209 1.64 -11.44 20.42
C LEU A 209 0.32 -12.16 20.12
N SER A 210 0.37 -13.34 19.48
CA SER A 210 -0.85 -14.12 19.17
C SER A 210 -1.52 -14.67 20.42
N GLN A 211 -0.78 -14.82 21.51
CA GLN A 211 -1.27 -15.22 22.84
C GLN A 211 -1.75 -14.03 23.69
N GLY A 212 -1.71 -12.80 23.15
CA GLY A 212 -2.07 -11.59 23.89
C GLY A 212 -1.00 -11.12 24.88
N ASN A 213 0.24 -11.62 24.78
CA ASN A 213 1.34 -11.23 25.60
C ASN A 213 2.15 -10.08 24.96
N LYS A 214 2.89 -9.32 25.78
CA LYS A 214 3.80 -8.24 25.34
C LYS A 214 5.18 -8.79 25.06
N ILE A 215 5.86 -8.16 24.09
CA ILE A 215 7.26 -8.41 23.77
C ILE A 215 8.14 -7.58 24.76
N ASP A 216 9.14 -8.23 25.35
CA ASP A 216 10.18 -7.55 26.12
C ASP A 216 11.36 -7.15 25.22
N LEU A 217 11.50 -5.85 24.96
CA LEU A 217 12.56 -5.30 24.13
C LEU A 217 13.93 -5.26 24.84
N SER A 218 14.01 -5.54 26.14
CA SER A 218 15.30 -5.59 26.87
C SER A 218 16.12 -6.84 26.54
N THR A 219 15.48 -7.88 25.99
CA THR A 219 16.10 -9.18 25.65
C THR A 219 16.28 -9.40 24.16
N CYS A 220 16.28 -8.32 23.36
CA CYS A 220 16.36 -8.40 21.90
C CYS A 220 17.71 -8.91 21.40
N PRO A 221 17.77 -9.65 20.26
CA PRO A 221 19.02 -10.00 19.61
C PRO A 221 19.71 -8.76 19.03
N GLY A 222 21.02 -8.85 18.73
CA GLY A 222 21.82 -7.73 18.23
C GLY A 222 21.35 -7.08 16.90
N TYR A 223 20.39 -7.68 16.22
CA TYR A 223 19.73 -7.12 15.04
C TYR A 223 18.58 -6.14 15.37
N VAL A 224 18.14 -6.12 16.63
CA VAL A 224 17.03 -5.29 17.11
C VAL A 224 17.57 -4.27 18.09
N HIS A 225 17.30 -3.00 17.80
CA HIS A 225 17.80 -1.88 18.62
C HIS A 225 16.61 -1.16 19.25
N HIS A 226 16.44 -1.29 20.57
CA HIS A 226 15.48 -0.50 21.31
C HIS A 226 16.05 0.86 21.64
N LYS A 227 15.26 1.92 21.45
CA LYS A 227 15.57 3.31 21.82
C LYS A 227 14.42 3.92 22.61
N PRO A 228 14.67 4.50 23.79
CA PRO A 228 13.60 5.05 24.60
C PRO A 228 13.04 6.34 24.00
N LEU A 229 11.72 6.51 24.08
CA LEU A 229 11.02 7.78 23.90
C LEU A 229 10.91 8.47 25.27
N VAL A 230 11.22 9.77 25.30
CA VAL A 230 11.11 10.58 26.54
C VAL A 230 9.75 11.28 26.67
N GLY A 231 8.88 11.18 25.67
CA GLY A 231 7.55 11.80 25.64
C GLY A 231 7.57 13.29 25.27
N VAL A 232 8.73 13.85 24.89
CA VAL A 232 8.87 15.24 24.42
C VAL A 232 9.01 15.26 22.90
N VAL A 233 7.99 15.76 22.21
CA VAL A 233 7.83 15.65 20.75
C VAL A 233 9.08 16.06 19.96
N ASN A 234 9.71 17.19 20.28
CA ASN A 234 10.87 17.67 19.53
C ASN A 234 12.14 16.86 19.84
N THR A 235 12.31 16.41 21.09
CA THR A 235 13.44 15.57 21.51
C THR A 235 13.34 14.20 20.88
N ASP A 236 12.16 13.59 20.91
CA ASP A 236 11.89 12.29 20.30
C ASP A 236 12.09 12.36 18.78
N LEU A 237 11.54 13.38 18.12
CA LEU A 237 11.73 13.59 16.68
C LEU A 237 13.22 13.72 16.31
N GLN A 238 13.99 14.50 17.08
CA GLN A 238 15.44 14.65 16.86
C GLN A 238 16.18 13.32 17.03
N SER A 239 15.87 12.55 18.08
CA SER A 239 16.45 11.22 18.30
C SER A 239 16.15 10.24 17.18
N GLN A 240 14.89 10.22 16.71
CA GLN A 240 14.44 9.40 15.58
C GLN A 240 15.14 9.78 14.27
N GLN A 241 15.29 11.09 13.99
CA GLN A 241 15.98 11.58 12.80
C GLN A 241 17.48 11.32 12.84
N THR A 242 18.13 11.48 13.99
CA THR A 242 19.54 11.11 14.18
C THR A 242 19.74 9.64 13.91
N THR A 243 18.88 8.79 14.47
CA THR A 243 18.93 7.34 14.25
C THR A 243 18.74 6.98 12.78
N GLN A 244 17.78 7.60 12.10
CA GLN A 244 17.58 7.42 10.65
C GLN A 244 18.83 7.82 9.86
N TYR A 245 19.46 8.92 10.21
CA TYR A 245 20.70 9.39 9.57
C TYR A 245 21.87 8.44 9.82
N ASP A 246 21.99 7.88 11.01
CA ASP A 246 23.03 6.90 11.33
C ASP A 246 22.86 5.59 10.54
N ILE A 247 21.61 5.11 10.38
CA ILE A 247 21.30 3.96 9.51
C ILE A 247 21.68 4.30 8.07
N PHE A 248 21.32 5.50 7.60
CA PHE A 248 21.64 5.96 6.27
C PHE A 248 23.15 5.97 5.98
N ASN A 249 23.95 6.47 6.90
CA ASN A 249 25.40 6.59 6.71
C ASN A 249 26.10 5.22 6.69
N ARG A 250 25.60 4.28 7.50
CA ARG A 250 26.16 2.93 7.58
C ARG A 250 25.75 2.05 6.40
N ALA A 251 24.57 2.32 5.80
CA ALA A 251 23.93 1.46 4.83
C ALA A 251 23.45 2.27 3.60
N GLN A 252 24.37 2.96 2.92
CA GLN A 252 24.03 3.94 1.85
C GLN A 252 23.22 3.35 0.69
N ASN A 253 23.48 2.09 0.33
CA ASN A 253 22.83 1.39 -0.79
C ASN A 253 21.67 0.48 -0.34
N GLU A 254 21.35 0.46 0.94
CA GLU A 254 20.33 -0.39 1.52
C GLU A 254 19.01 0.39 1.71
N SER A 255 17.91 -0.37 1.71
CA SER A 255 16.58 0.19 1.83
C SER A 255 16.18 0.41 3.29
N LEU A 256 15.43 1.49 3.55
CA LEU A 256 14.92 1.83 4.87
C LEU A 256 13.43 2.15 4.81
N LEU A 257 12.63 1.45 5.59
CA LEU A 257 11.24 1.79 5.85
C LEU A 257 11.07 2.39 7.25
N VAL A 258 10.59 3.62 7.30
CA VAL A 258 10.20 4.28 8.54
C VAL A 258 8.70 4.05 8.75
N ILE A 259 8.35 3.43 9.87
CA ILE A 259 6.97 3.09 10.20
C ILE A 259 6.47 4.14 11.19
N GLY A 260 5.62 5.02 10.69
CA GLY A 260 5.02 6.11 11.45
C GLY A 260 3.59 5.77 11.90
N ASP A 261 2.95 6.76 12.51
CA ASP A 261 1.59 6.66 13.03
C ASP A 261 0.61 6.11 11.99
N SER A 262 -0.23 5.16 12.38
CA SER A 262 -1.17 4.48 11.48
C SER A 262 -2.33 5.39 11.06
N ILE A 263 -2.76 6.31 11.90
CA ILE A 263 -3.93 7.18 11.72
C ILE A 263 -3.51 8.57 11.25
N ASN A 264 -2.51 9.17 11.92
CA ASN A 264 -2.10 10.54 11.69
C ASN A 264 -1.13 10.68 10.52
N ALA A 265 -1.66 10.90 9.31
CA ALA A 265 -0.85 11.15 8.12
C ALA A 265 0.01 12.41 8.23
N ARG A 266 -0.48 13.45 8.93
CA ARG A 266 0.27 14.72 9.10
C ARG A 266 1.57 14.53 9.89
N SER A 267 1.59 13.63 10.88
CA SER A 267 2.81 13.32 11.64
C SER A 267 3.87 12.69 10.72
N ARG A 268 3.48 11.78 9.84
CA ARG A 268 4.38 11.17 8.84
C ARG A 268 4.89 12.20 7.83
N HIS A 269 4.03 13.11 7.37
CA HIS A 269 4.41 14.20 6.47
C HIS A 269 5.41 15.14 7.15
N LYS A 270 5.15 15.55 8.41
CA LYS A 270 6.06 16.39 9.19
C LYS A 270 7.43 15.71 9.36
N TYR A 271 7.45 14.43 9.66
CA TYR A 271 8.69 13.65 9.73
C TYR A 271 9.46 13.69 8.42
N ALA A 272 8.80 13.40 7.29
CA ALA A 272 9.43 13.41 5.97
C ALA A 272 9.90 14.82 5.55
N GLN A 273 9.12 15.85 5.90
CA GLN A 273 9.46 17.26 5.62
C GLN A 273 10.77 17.66 6.29
N SER A 274 10.97 17.30 7.55
CA SER A 274 12.14 17.66 8.36
C SER A 274 13.32 16.68 8.26
N SER A 275 13.11 15.48 7.67
CA SER A 275 14.15 14.45 7.53
C SER A 275 14.84 14.52 6.16
N ARG A 276 16.09 14.07 6.06
CA ARG A 276 16.81 13.96 4.78
C ARG A 276 16.49 12.65 4.07
N ASN A 277 16.26 12.71 2.75
CA ASN A 277 16.15 11.52 1.87
C ASN A 277 15.09 10.49 2.30
N ILE A 278 13.97 10.94 2.85
CA ILE A 278 12.80 10.11 3.12
C ILE A 278 11.64 10.64 2.28
N ASP A 279 10.99 9.75 1.56
CA ASP A 279 9.80 10.03 0.76
C ASP A 279 8.56 9.44 1.45
N VAL A 280 7.42 10.10 1.30
CA VAL A 280 6.16 9.59 1.86
C VAL A 280 5.58 8.53 0.92
N VAL A 281 5.15 7.40 1.48
CA VAL A 281 4.33 6.42 0.77
C VAL A 281 2.87 6.89 0.80
N GLU A 282 2.35 7.23 -0.37
CA GLU A 282 0.99 7.74 -0.52
C GLU A 282 -0.05 6.63 -0.61
N PRO A 283 -1.28 6.85 -0.08
CA PRO A 283 -2.40 5.97 -0.38
C PRO A 283 -2.79 6.08 -1.87
N VAL A 284 -3.41 5.02 -2.41
CA VAL A 284 -3.85 4.98 -3.83
C VAL A 284 -4.88 6.07 -4.15
N GLN A 285 -5.70 6.46 -3.16
CA GLN A 285 -6.76 7.45 -3.31
C GLN A 285 -6.24 8.83 -3.71
N LEU A 286 -5.00 9.20 -3.28
CA LEU A 286 -4.39 10.50 -3.57
C LEU A 286 -5.33 11.69 -3.31
N ASP A 287 -6.04 11.68 -2.17
CA ASP A 287 -7.05 12.70 -1.84
C ASP A 287 -6.51 14.13 -1.90
N SER A 288 -5.22 14.32 -1.58
CA SER A 288 -4.56 15.64 -1.70
C SER A 288 -4.51 16.16 -3.14
N VAL A 289 -4.37 15.27 -4.14
CA VAL A 289 -4.39 15.64 -5.56
C VAL A 289 -5.81 15.99 -6.00
N ALA A 290 -6.80 15.20 -5.59
CA ALA A 290 -8.21 15.49 -5.89
C ALA A 290 -8.68 16.81 -5.24
N ASN A 291 -8.22 17.10 -4.01
CA ASN A 291 -8.52 18.36 -3.33
C ASN A 291 -7.84 19.55 -4.01
N ALA A 292 -6.59 19.42 -4.43
CA ALA A 292 -5.88 20.43 -5.22
C ALA A 292 -6.61 20.71 -6.55
N ALA A 293 -6.97 19.64 -7.28
CA ALA A 293 -7.68 19.74 -8.55
C ALA A 293 -9.00 20.50 -8.41
N ARG A 294 -9.81 20.16 -7.40
CA ARG A 294 -11.07 20.87 -7.11
C ARG A 294 -10.86 22.35 -6.80
N SER A 295 -9.80 22.67 -6.04
CA SER A 295 -9.48 24.07 -5.70
C SER A 295 -8.99 24.83 -6.94
N PHE A 296 -8.27 24.17 -7.85
CA PHE A 296 -7.78 24.82 -9.07
C PHE A 296 -8.91 25.06 -10.07
N ASP A 297 -9.89 24.15 -10.19
CA ASP A 297 -11.09 24.34 -11.02
C ASP A 297 -11.96 25.53 -10.56
N GLY A 298 -12.00 25.79 -9.25
CA GLY A 298 -12.82 26.84 -8.66
C GLY A 298 -12.14 28.20 -8.48
N ALA A 299 -10.85 28.36 -8.88
CA ALA A 299 -10.07 29.56 -8.61
C ALA A 299 -9.49 30.17 -9.90
N GLN A 300 -9.27 31.49 -9.89
CA GLN A 300 -8.64 32.25 -10.97
C GLN A 300 -7.70 33.32 -10.41
N GLY A 301 -6.79 33.82 -11.26
CA GLY A 301 -5.90 34.91 -10.91
C GLY A 301 -5.07 34.62 -9.65
N ILE A 302 -5.06 35.57 -8.72
CA ILE A 302 -4.27 35.46 -7.48
C ILE A 302 -4.75 34.35 -6.55
N ASP A 303 -6.06 34.05 -6.56
CA ASP A 303 -6.63 32.99 -5.73
C ASP A 303 -6.19 31.61 -6.23
N LEU A 304 -6.05 31.43 -7.55
CA LEU A 304 -5.48 30.21 -8.11
C LEU A 304 -4.01 30.06 -7.73
N VAL A 305 -3.24 31.14 -7.76
CA VAL A 305 -1.84 31.11 -7.30
C VAL A 305 -1.77 30.77 -5.81
N ASP A 306 -2.66 31.30 -5.00
CA ASP A 306 -2.74 30.97 -3.58
C ASP A 306 -3.05 29.47 -3.35
N ALA A 307 -3.97 28.90 -4.12
CA ALA A 307 -4.25 27.48 -4.10
C ALA A 307 -3.03 26.63 -4.53
N ILE A 308 -2.33 27.00 -5.61
CA ILE A 308 -1.11 26.34 -6.07
C ILE A 308 -0.04 26.33 -4.97
N LEU A 309 0.21 27.47 -4.34
CA LEU A 309 1.21 27.59 -3.27
C LEU A 309 0.79 26.78 -2.02
N THR A 310 -0.50 26.77 -1.68
CA THR A 310 -1.04 26.02 -0.54
C THR A 310 -0.81 24.52 -0.71
N TYR A 311 -1.27 23.93 -1.82
CA TYR A 311 -1.15 22.49 -2.05
C TYR A 311 0.30 22.06 -2.34
N SER A 312 1.10 22.92 -2.97
CA SER A 312 2.54 22.67 -3.09
C SER A 312 3.23 22.66 -1.73
N GLY A 313 2.84 23.53 -0.79
CA GLY A 313 3.35 23.54 0.57
C GLY A 313 3.02 22.28 1.40
N GLU A 314 1.96 21.55 1.04
CA GLU A 314 1.64 20.24 1.62
C GLU A 314 2.51 19.09 1.07
N MET A 315 3.24 19.33 -0.04
CA MET A 315 4.00 18.29 -0.75
C MET A 315 5.50 18.57 -0.80
N MET A 316 5.90 19.82 -0.58
CA MET A 316 7.30 20.25 -0.65
C MET A 316 7.64 21.33 0.38
N THR A 317 8.94 21.49 0.66
CA THR A 317 9.45 22.54 1.54
C THR A 317 9.71 23.83 0.80
N ASN A 318 9.99 24.93 1.52
CA ASN A 318 10.47 26.21 1.00
C ASN A 318 9.55 26.89 -0.01
N VAL A 319 8.23 26.64 0.01
CA VAL A 319 7.24 27.30 -0.87
C VAL A 319 7.11 28.78 -0.53
N GLN A 320 7.20 29.15 0.77
CA GLN A 320 7.14 30.54 1.26
C GLN A 320 5.87 31.29 0.80
N ARG A 321 4.70 30.62 0.94
CA ARG A 321 3.41 31.11 0.42
C ARG A 321 3.15 32.58 0.69
N SER A 322 3.18 33.02 1.94
CA SER A 322 2.84 34.41 2.31
C SER A 322 3.79 35.45 1.68
N GLN A 323 5.09 35.15 1.70
CA GLN A 323 6.11 36.03 1.11
C GLN A 323 5.95 36.11 -0.42
N THR A 324 5.71 34.97 -1.06
CA THR A 324 5.51 34.89 -2.52
C THR A 324 4.28 35.68 -2.95
N LEU A 325 3.13 35.53 -2.26
CA LEU A 325 1.91 36.28 -2.54
C LEU A 325 2.10 37.80 -2.35
N GLN A 326 2.76 38.22 -1.27
CA GLN A 326 3.07 39.62 -1.03
C GLN A 326 3.96 40.19 -2.15
N ARG A 327 4.94 39.42 -2.57
CA ARG A 327 5.84 39.80 -3.67
C ARG A 327 5.09 39.93 -5.00
N LEU A 328 4.21 39.01 -5.35
CA LEU A 328 3.40 39.07 -6.56
C LEU A 328 2.46 40.29 -6.59
N ARG A 329 1.85 40.66 -5.47
CA ARG A 329 1.07 41.90 -5.34
C ARG A 329 1.90 43.12 -5.57
N THR A 330 3.19 43.15 -5.13
CA THR A 330 4.12 44.22 -5.37
C THR A 330 4.48 44.34 -6.86
N ILE A 331 4.67 43.19 -7.52
CA ILE A 331 4.95 43.13 -8.97
C ILE A 331 3.72 43.63 -9.76
N GLN A 332 2.54 43.18 -9.41
CA GLN A 332 1.27 43.56 -10.03
C GLN A 332 1.04 45.09 -9.95
N ALA A 333 1.45 45.69 -8.83
CA ALA A 333 1.34 47.14 -8.62
C ALA A 333 2.47 47.95 -9.30
N GLY A 334 3.41 47.31 -10.03
CA GLY A 334 4.55 47.97 -10.65
C GLY A 334 5.57 48.58 -9.68
N ARG A 335 5.57 48.09 -8.41
CA ARG A 335 6.40 48.65 -7.32
C ARG A 335 7.64 47.80 -7.00
N ASN A 336 7.95 46.80 -7.83
CA ASN A 336 9.09 45.90 -7.60
C ASN A 336 10.43 46.65 -7.85
N ARG A 337 11.30 46.61 -6.82
CA ARG A 337 12.66 47.19 -6.86
C ARG A 337 13.74 46.20 -7.29
N THR A 338 13.46 44.92 -7.23
CA THR A 338 14.39 43.84 -7.60
C THR A 338 13.88 43.12 -8.84
N PRO A 339 14.75 42.52 -9.66
CA PRO A 339 14.36 41.74 -10.83
C PRO A 339 13.36 40.62 -10.46
N ILE A 340 12.48 40.31 -11.39
CA ILE A 340 11.50 39.22 -11.25
C ILE A 340 12.21 37.90 -11.50
N THR A 341 12.06 36.93 -10.60
CA THR A 341 12.62 35.60 -10.75
C THR A 341 11.79 34.75 -11.72
N SER A 342 12.35 33.63 -12.21
CA SER A 342 11.62 32.70 -13.09
C SER A 342 10.34 32.14 -12.42
N LEU A 343 10.39 31.85 -11.12
CA LEU A 343 9.22 31.40 -10.34
C LEU A 343 8.17 32.52 -10.25
N GLU A 344 8.57 33.76 -9.92
CA GLU A 344 7.66 34.90 -9.84
C GLU A 344 7.00 35.18 -11.19
N SER A 345 7.76 35.09 -12.29
CA SER A 345 7.26 35.25 -13.66
C SER A 345 6.23 34.15 -14.00
N ALA A 346 6.52 32.88 -13.69
CA ALA A 346 5.59 31.79 -13.95
C ALA A 346 4.28 31.91 -13.14
N LEU A 347 4.38 32.30 -11.87
CA LEU A 347 3.19 32.54 -11.03
C LEU A 347 2.41 33.78 -11.48
N PHE A 348 3.11 34.82 -11.97
CA PHE A 348 2.45 36.01 -12.52
C PHE A 348 1.71 35.72 -13.82
N ASN A 349 2.24 34.84 -14.67
CA ASN A 349 1.54 34.35 -15.85
C ASN A 349 0.22 33.64 -15.49
N VAL A 350 0.19 32.87 -14.39
CA VAL A 350 -1.06 32.24 -13.88
C VAL A 350 -2.09 33.30 -13.47
N ILE A 351 -1.64 34.43 -12.90
CA ILE A 351 -2.55 35.57 -12.55
C ILE A 351 -3.20 36.16 -13.81
N GLN A 352 -2.44 36.31 -14.88
CA GLN A 352 -2.91 36.91 -16.13
C GLN A 352 -3.74 35.94 -16.97
N ASP A 353 -3.32 34.70 -17.03
CA ASP A 353 -3.97 33.61 -17.77
C ASP A 353 -3.92 32.32 -16.94
N SER A 354 -5.08 31.94 -16.41
CA SER A 354 -5.26 30.74 -15.59
C SER A 354 -5.24 29.43 -16.39
N SER A 355 -4.54 29.43 -17.55
CA SER A 355 -4.41 28.23 -18.38
C SER A 355 -3.65 27.11 -17.66
N ARG A 356 -4.00 25.88 -17.98
CA ARG A 356 -3.38 24.67 -17.40
C ARG A 356 -1.89 24.60 -17.68
N ASN A 357 -1.43 25.12 -18.80
CA ASN A 357 -0.01 25.20 -19.15
C ASN A 357 0.76 26.14 -18.20
N ASN A 358 0.17 27.28 -17.83
CA ASN A 358 0.76 28.19 -16.87
C ASN A 358 0.79 27.60 -15.46
N ILE A 359 -0.24 26.85 -15.05
CA ILE A 359 -0.26 26.11 -13.78
C ILE A 359 0.88 25.08 -13.77
N LEU A 360 1.04 24.29 -14.85
CA LEU A 360 2.10 23.29 -14.96
C LEU A 360 3.49 23.94 -14.90
N ALA A 361 3.70 25.05 -15.60
CA ALA A 361 4.95 25.80 -15.57
C ALA A 361 5.26 26.32 -14.15
N ALA A 362 4.27 26.84 -13.44
CA ALA A 362 4.43 27.30 -12.06
C ALA A 362 4.82 26.14 -11.09
N LEU A 363 4.19 24.96 -11.23
CA LEU A 363 4.56 23.77 -10.45
C LEU A 363 5.99 23.31 -10.74
N GLN A 364 6.43 23.34 -11.99
CA GLN A 364 7.81 22.99 -12.40
C GLN A 364 8.83 23.98 -11.83
N GLN A 365 8.51 25.28 -11.83
CA GLN A 365 9.38 26.32 -11.24
C GLN A 365 9.46 26.21 -9.72
N LEU A 366 8.38 25.82 -9.04
CA LEU A 366 8.40 25.51 -7.60
C LEU A 366 9.31 24.31 -7.30
N GLU A 367 9.23 23.24 -8.10
CA GLU A 367 10.06 22.05 -7.93
C GLU A 367 11.56 22.36 -8.10
N SER A 368 11.91 23.23 -9.04
CA SER A 368 13.29 23.62 -9.32
C SER A 368 13.82 24.76 -8.42
N LYS A 369 12.98 25.30 -7.52
CA LYS A 369 13.39 26.37 -6.60
C LYS A 369 14.54 25.91 -5.71
N HIS A 370 15.61 26.71 -5.65
CA HIS A 370 16.76 26.41 -4.79
C HIS A 370 16.34 26.21 -3.33
N GLY A 371 16.81 25.13 -2.71
CA GLY A 371 16.48 24.76 -1.34
C GLY A 371 15.07 24.16 -1.14
N ALA A 372 14.29 24.00 -2.20
CA ALA A 372 13.04 23.25 -2.15
C ALA A 372 13.32 21.74 -2.16
N LYS A 373 12.50 20.98 -1.42
CA LYS A 373 12.55 19.53 -1.37
C LYS A 373 11.13 19.00 -1.48
N VAL A 374 10.85 18.25 -2.53
CA VAL A 374 9.60 17.47 -2.65
C VAL A 374 9.74 16.23 -1.79
N TYR A 375 8.98 16.14 -0.68
CA TYR A 375 8.97 15.00 0.23
C TYR A 375 7.77 14.05 -0.01
N ARG A 376 6.74 14.51 -0.74
CA ARG A 376 5.61 13.72 -1.24
C ARG A 376 5.70 13.57 -2.75
N LYS A 377 6.76 12.93 -3.22
CA LYS A 377 7.11 12.86 -4.66
C LYS A 377 5.99 12.25 -5.51
N ALA A 378 5.36 11.17 -5.02
CA ALA A 378 4.28 10.50 -5.76
C ALA A 378 3.05 11.41 -5.91
N ALA A 379 2.66 12.12 -4.85
CA ALA A 379 1.53 13.06 -4.89
C ALA A 379 1.83 14.27 -5.80
N PHE A 380 3.05 14.83 -5.72
CA PHE A 380 3.43 15.97 -6.55
C PHE A 380 3.56 15.60 -8.03
N ALA A 381 4.10 14.42 -8.34
CA ALA A 381 4.15 13.89 -9.70
C ALA A 381 2.73 13.68 -10.25
N ALA A 382 1.84 13.04 -9.48
CA ALA A 382 0.46 12.83 -9.86
C ALA A 382 -0.30 14.15 -10.07
N LEU A 383 0.00 15.20 -9.28
CA LEU A 383 -0.58 16.53 -9.49
C LEU A 383 -0.12 17.11 -10.84
N LYS A 384 1.18 17.04 -11.18
CA LYS A 384 1.68 17.51 -12.49
C LYS A 384 1.09 16.70 -13.65
N ASP A 385 1.01 15.38 -13.51
CA ASP A 385 0.39 14.50 -14.51
C ASP A 385 -1.10 14.84 -14.70
N THR A 386 -1.81 15.17 -13.62
CA THR A 386 -3.21 15.62 -13.64
C THR A 386 -3.36 16.90 -14.46
N ILE A 387 -2.52 17.91 -14.20
CA ILE A 387 -2.56 19.18 -14.95
C ILE A 387 -2.21 18.95 -16.42
N SER A 388 -1.19 18.14 -16.70
CA SER A 388 -0.77 17.80 -18.06
C SER A 388 -1.89 17.07 -18.84
N LEU A 389 -2.54 16.08 -18.22
CA LEU A 389 -3.66 15.36 -18.82
C LEU A 389 -4.83 16.31 -19.09
N SER A 390 -5.19 17.15 -18.13
CA SER A 390 -6.26 18.13 -18.24
C SER A 390 -5.97 19.16 -19.36
N SER A 391 -4.71 19.49 -19.65
CA SER A 391 -4.34 20.38 -20.78
C SER A 391 -4.64 19.74 -22.14
N SER A 392 -4.58 18.41 -22.24
CA SER A 392 -4.90 17.67 -23.48
C SER A 392 -6.40 17.40 -23.65
N MET A 393 -7.21 17.67 -22.62
CA MET A 393 -8.66 17.42 -22.59
C MET A 393 -9.40 18.68 -22.12
N PRO A 394 -9.49 19.73 -22.97
CA PRO A 394 -9.99 21.05 -22.55
C PRO A 394 -11.43 21.06 -22.07
N ASP A 395 -12.24 20.10 -22.50
CA ASP A 395 -13.67 19.97 -22.11
C ASP A 395 -13.86 19.28 -20.75
N GLN A 396 -12.80 18.73 -20.16
CA GLN A 396 -12.82 18.09 -18.86
C GLN A 396 -12.27 19.01 -17.76
N THR A 397 -12.79 18.84 -16.52
CA THR A 397 -12.26 19.53 -15.36
C THR A 397 -10.89 18.95 -14.94
N ILE A 398 -10.13 19.71 -14.16
CA ILE A 398 -8.89 19.19 -13.55
C ILE A 398 -9.22 18.03 -12.59
N LEU A 399 -10.39 18.08 -11.95
CA LEU A 399 -10.86 17.00 -11.06
C LEU A 399 -11.13 15.69 -11.83
N ASP A 400 -11.70 15.75 -13.05
CA ASP A 400 -11.90 14.57 -13.89
C ASP A 400 -10.55 13.96 -14.31
N ALA A 401 -9.60 14.81 -14.67
CA ALA A 401 -8.23 14.37 -14.96
C ALA A 401 -7.56 13.72 -13.74
N ALA A 402 -7.76 14.27 -12.52
CA ALA A 402 -7.26 13.67 -11.28
C ALA A 402 -7.84 12.27 -11.05
N SER A 403 -9.14 12.10 -11.31
CA SER A 403 -9.81 10.82 -11.23
C SER A 403 -9.23 9.81 -12.23
N SER A 404 -8.97 10.24 -13.47
CA SER A 404 -8.34 9.41 -14.50
C SER A 404 -6.90 8.99 -14.14
N ILE A 405 -6.08 9.90 -13.62
CA ILE A 405 -4.72 9.60 -13.14
C ILE A 405 -4.77 8.59 -11.98
N ARG A 406 -5.69 8.78 -11.02
CA ARG A 406 -5.88 7.83 -9.91
C ARG A 406 -6.19 6.42 -10.42
N GLU A 407 -7.11 6.27 -11.38
CA GLU A 407 -7.44 4.97 -11.95
C GLU A 407 -6.27 4.36 -12.75
N GLN A 408 -5.52 5.16 -13.50
CA GLN A 408 -4.32 4.69 -14.19
C GLN A 408 -3.27 4.15 -13.20
N LEU A 409 -3.02 4.86 -12.09
CA LEU A 409 -2.08 4.43 -11.03
C LEU A 409 -2.57 3.15 -10.35
N ARG A 410 -3.89 3.02 -10.14
CA ARG A 410 -4.51 1.82 -9.59
C ARG A 410 -4.34 0.61 -10.51
N LEU A 411 -4.54 0.79 -11.83
CA LEU A 411 -4.44 -0.27 -12.82
C LEU A 411 -2.99 -0.73 -13.06
N ARG A 412 -2.04 0.20 -13.02
CA ARG A 412 -0.62 -0.14 -13.20
C ARG A 412 -0.10 -1.05 -12.08
N GLY A 413 -0.67 -0.98 -10.89
CA GLY A 413 -0.27 -1.83 -9.75
C GLY A 413 1.18 -1.67 -9.31
N ASP A 414 1.98 -0.96 -10.08
CA ASP A 414 3.43 -0.80 -9.89
C ASP A 414 3.70 0.46 -9.05
N ARG A 415 3.65 0.28 -7.74
CA ARG A 415 4.17 1.30 -6.82
C ARG A 415 5.68 1.14 -6.74
N ARG A 416 6.41 1.98 -7.48
CA ARG A 416 7.84 2.15 -7.22
C ARG A 416 8.00 2.79 -5.84
N ILE A 417 8.31 1.94 -4.87
CA ILE A 417 8.55 2.42 -3.53
C ILE A 417 9.98 2.94 -3.49
N PRO A 418 10.17 4.19 -3.00
CA PRO A 418 11.51 4.71 -2.82
C PRO A 418 12.34 3.80 -1.93
N GLN A 419 13.63 3.72 -2.19
CA GLN A 419 14.58 2.96 -1.35
C GLN A 419 14.49 3.37 0.13
N ARG A 420 14.03 4.59 0.38
CA ARG A 420 13.84 5.15 1.72
C ARG A 420 12.50 5.85 1.82
N ALA A 421 11.63 5.28 2.62
CA ALA A 421 10.25 5.74 2.66
C ALA A 421 9.67 5.73 4.08
N ILE A 422 8.68 6.61 4.32
CA ILE A 422 7.84 6.59 5.51
C ILE A 422 6.39 6.28 5.14
N GLY A 423 5.77 5.41 5.93
CA GLY A 423 4.36 5.06 5.80
C GLY A 423 3.75 4.57 7.10
N SER A 424 2.45 4.32 7.11
CA SER A 424 1.81 3.54 8.16
C SER A 424 2.05 2.04 7.92
N THR A 425 1.83 1.21 8.94
CA THR A 425 1.86 -0.25 8.80
C THR A 425 1.02 -0.73 7.61
N LEU A 426 -0.17 -0.15 7.43
CA LEU A 426 -1.06 -0.47 6.33
C LEU A 426 -0.47 -0.15 4.95
N LEU A 427 0.15 1.02 4.81
CA LEU A 427 0.75 1.44 3.54
C LEU A 427 2.02 0.65 3.20
N LEU A 428 2.69 0.13 4.22
CA LEU A 428 3.94 -0.62 4.11
C LEU A 428 3.74 -2.14 4.15
N LYS A 429 2.49 -2.61 4.37
CA LYS A 429 2.17 -4.04 4.34
C LYS A 429 2.52 -4.64 2.97
N GLY A 430 3.13 -5.82 3.00
CA GLY A 430 3.61 -6.50 1.78
C GLY A 430 4.94 -6.01 1.23
N LEU A 431 5.49 -4.89 1.77
CA LEU A 431 6.82 -4.40 1.39
C LEU A 431 7.91 -5.01 2.25
N GLU A 432 9.09 -5.13 1.66
CA GLU A 432 10.30 -5.63 2.32
C GLU A 432 11.42 -4.59 2.20
N CYS A 433 12.26 -4.52 3.22
CA CYS A 433 13.41 -3.62 3.25
C CYS A 433 14.59 -4.25 3.98
N ASP A 434 15.77 -3.66 3.85
CA ASP A 434 16.94 -4.07 4.62
C ASP A 434 16.81 -3.66 6.09
N HIS A 435 16.37 -2.43 6.34
CA HIS A 435 16.24 -1.86 7.69
C HIS A 435 14.85 -1.27 7.91
N SER A 436 14.31 -1.41 9.12
CA SER A 436 13.09 -0.71 9.52
C SER A 436 13.32 0.13 10.77
N LEU A 437 12.62 1.27 10.82
CA LEU A 437 12.60 2.19 11.95
C LEU A 437 11.17 2.42 12.39
N ILE A 438 10.78 1.89 13.55
CA ILE A 438 9.45 2.05 14.13
C ILE A 438 9.49 3.26 15.06
N LEU A 439 8.74 4.33 14.71
CA LEU A 439 8.80 5.60 15.41
C LEU A 439 8.14 5.58 16.79
N ASN A 440 7.13 4.76 16.99
CA ASN A 440 6.47 4.57 18.28
C ASN A 440 5.74 3.23 18.31
N ALA A 441 6.24 2.28 19.10
CA ALA A 441 5.64 0.97 19.25
C ALA A 441 4.55 0.93 20.35
N ASP A 442 4.51 1.89 21.28
CA ASP A 442 3.54 1.91 22.38
C ASP A 442 2.09 2.04 21.87
N ASN A 443 1.89 2.67 20.70
CA ASN A 443 0.59 2.90 20.08
C ASN A 443 0.18 1.81 19.10
N MET A 444 0.91 0.69 19.01
CA MET A 444 0.65 -0.39 18.09
C MET A 444 -0.03 -1.56 18.79
N ASN A 445 -1.16 -2.01 18.24
CA ASN A 445 -1.71 -3.31 18.65
C ASN A 445 -0.83 -4.47 18.15
N ALA A 446 -1.10 -5.67 18.62
CA ALA A 446 -0.33 -6.88 18.33
C ALA A 446 -0.09 -7.11 16.83
N GLN A 447 -1.14 -6.99 16.00
CA GLN A 447 -1.05 -7.21 14.56
C GLN A 447 -0.22 -6.13 13.86
N ASN A 448 -0.46 -4.84 14.18
CA ASN A 448 0.33 -3.74 13.59
C ASN A 448 1.80 -3.82 14.01
N LEU A 449 2.09 -4.17 15.26
CA LEU A 449 3.45 -4.34 15.72
C LEU A 449 4.15 -5.50 15.00
N TYR A 450 3.51 -6.66 14.91
CA TYR A 450 4.07 -7.80 14.18
C TYR A 450 4.32 -7.46 12.69
N VAL A 451 3.36 -6.81 12.02
CA VAL A 451 3.55 -6.36 10.64
C VAL A 451 4.74 -5.41 10.54
N ALA A 452 4.91 -4.47 11.48
CA ALA A 452 6.03 -3.54 11.50
C ALA A 452 7.39 -4.24 11.69
N LEU A 453 7.49 -5.13 12.68
CA LEU A 453 8.69 -5.90 12.98
C LEU A 453 9.12 -6.78 11.80
N SER A 454 8.15 -7.33 11.08
CA SER A 454 8.40 -8.24 9.97
C SER A 454 8.79 -7.57 8.64
N ARG A 455 8.93 -6.24 8.58
CA ARG A 455 9.30 -5.54 7.31
C ARG A 455 10.78 -5.67 6.97
N ALA A 456 11.66 -5.62 7.97
CA ALA A 456 13.10 -5.62 7.76
C ALA A 456 13.70 -7.00 7.60
N ALA A 457 14.66 -7.09 6.69
CA ALA A 457 15.44 -8.31 6.50
C ALA A 457 16.75 -8.32 7.31
N LYS A 458 17.34 -7.16 7.67
CA LYS A 458 18.65 -7.09 8.30
C LYS A 458 18.62 -6.51 9.72
N SER A 459 17.93 -5.40 9.96
CA SER A 459 17.80 -4.85 11.31
C SER A 459 16.50 -4.08 11.52
N VAL A 460 16.06 -4.06 12.78
CA VAL A 460 14.89 -3.31 13.24
C VAL A 460 15.32 -2.36 14.37
N THR A 461 14.95 -1.09 14.26
CA THR A 461 15.05 -0.14 15.37
C THR A 461 13.66 0.20 15.87
N VAL A 462 13.41 0.05 17.15
CA VAL A 462 12.11 0.28 17.79
C VAL A 462 12.22 1.41 18.78
N PHE A 463 11.40 2.43 18.60
CA PHE A 463 11.21 3.48 19.61
C PHE A 463 9.96 3.20 20.44
N SER A 464 10.07 3.25 21.77
CA SER A 464 8.96 3.13 22.71
C SER A 464 9.31 3.76 24.07
N GLN A 465 8.31 4.15 24.86
CA GLN A 465 8.50 4.60 26.24
C GLN A 465 8.74 3.41 27.18
N SER A 466 8.06 2.30 26.90
CA SER A 466 8.16 1.06 27.67
C SER A 466 9.06 0.05 26.98
N ASN A 467 9.76 -0.77 27.78
CA ASN A 467 10.43 -1.98 27.26
C ASN A 467 9.43 -3.06 26.84
N PHE A 468 8.18 -2.98 27.29
CA PHE A 468 7.13 -3.96 26.97
C PHE A 468 6.15 -3.35 25.96
N VAL A 469 6.07 -3.94 24.77
CA VAL A 469 5.26 -3.45 23.66
C VAL A 469 4.32 -4.51 23.10
N GLY A 470 3.25 -4.08 22.42
CA GLY A 470 2.26 -4.97 21.81
C GLY A 470 1.13 -5.34 22.77
N VAL A 471 0.07 -4.53 22.81
CA VAL A 471 -1.14 -4.78 23.61
C VAL A 471 -2.27 -5.27 22.74
#